data_c8c139924ef3a78f0dbdeb5d8692679b
#
_entry.id   c8c139924ef3a78f0dbdeb5d8692679b
#
_cell.length_a   1.000
_cell.length_b   1.000
_cell.length_c   1.000
_cell.angle_alpha   90.00
_cell.angle_beta   90.00
_cell.angle_gamma   90.00
#
_symmetry.space_group_name_H-M   'P 1'
#
loop_
_entity.id
_entity.type
_entity.pdbx_description
1 polymer ?
#
loop_
_entity_poly.entity_id
_entity_poly.type
_entity_poly.pdbx_seq_one_letter_code
_entity_poly.pdbx_strand_id
1 'polypeptide(L)'
;MLNKVINNIDKFDQEILNNYLCIKGLDLNFLTNFYENKPIFFNSRLFLTQSNLTIWDIIKKFEMTIDENYRKLNGAVYTPLFVVDYINKKVILENDTTNIKVIDPACGSGVFLIDALFKLKEKTKKSYKELVENYIYGIDIDPRAVKRTKILLSLVVFEKEGKIPDKLNIYNGNSLDRSFLKNFLKNEKFNAVVGNPPYVRIQNLDENTRELIRKYWRFVRGDTDIFIPFIELGIELLEENGKMGYITPNSYFTTYAGKELRKFLQQNGLIEEIVDFDDYQVFEGLTTYTAITIISKKENVILFLKK
;
A
#
# COMPACT_ATOMS: atom_id res chain seq x y z
N MET A 1 26.87 6.38 10.15
CA MET A 1 26.61 5.71 8.88
C MET A 1 25.16 5.87 8.39
N LEU A 2 24.16 5.60 9.24
CA LEU A 2 22.73 5.69 8.87
C LEU A 2 22.31 7.06 8.32
N ASN A 3 22.70 8.16 8.96
CA ASN A 3 22.39 9.53 8.50
C ASN A 3 23.00 9.86 7.11
N LYS A 4 24.13 9.26 6.75
CA LYS A 4 24.77 9.47 5.45
C LYS A 4 24.01 8.71 4.33
N VAL A 5 23.47 7.55 4.64
CA VAL A 5 22.64 6.74 3.73
C VAL A 5 21.29 7.43 3.51
N ILE A 6 20.63 7.89 4.57
CA ILE A 6 19.35 8.62 4.50
C ILE A 6 19.50 9.90 3.66
N ASN A 7 20.57 10.67 3.86
CA ASN A 7 20.83 11.87 3.06
C ASN A 7 21.07 11.57 1.57
N ASN A 8 21.64 10.42 1.23
CA ASN A 8 21.86 10.03 -0.16
C ASN A 8 20.55 9.60 -0.84
N ILE A 9 19.67 8.88 -0.13
CA ILE A 9 18.34 8.48 -0.64
C ILE A 9 17.46 9.72 -0.87
N ASP A 10 17.43 10.66 0.07
CA ASP A 10 16.70 11.92 -0.11
C ASP A 10 17.16 12.71 -1.35
N LYS A 11 18.47 12.70 -1.65
CA LYS A 11 19.00 13.32 -2.86
C LYS A 11 18.51 12.64 -4.13
N PHE A 12 18.55 11.33 -4.15
CA PHE A 12 18.10 10.54 -5.29
C PHE A 12 16.60 10.71 -5.55
N ASP A 13 15.79 10.72 -4.51
CA ASP A 13 14.36 10.99 -4.62
C ASP A 13 14.09 12.40 -5.19
N GLN A 14 14.84 13.39 -4.74
CA GLN A 14 14.75 14.76 -5.27
C GLN A 14 15.15 14.84 -6.75
N GLU A 15 16.19 14.13 -7.17
CA GLU A 15 16.62 14.10 -8.58
C GLU A 15 15.55 13.50 -9.48
N ILE A 16 14.93 12.39 -9.07
CA ILE A 16 13.81 11.75 -9.81
C ILE A 16 12.65 12.73 -9.96
N LEU A 17 12.22 13.34 -8.85
CA LEU A 17 11.09 14.27 -8.80
C LEU A 17 11.36 15.54 -9.62
N ASN A 18 12.55 16.13 -9.52
CA ASN A 18 12.95 17.28 -10.32
C ASN A 18 12.87 16.98 -11.82
N ASN A 19 13.37 15.83 -12.24
CA ASN A 19 13.31 15.43 -13.64
C ASN A 19 11.88 15.28 -14.12
N TYR A 20 11.02 14.67 -13.29
CA TYR A 20 9.59 14.54 -13.61
C TYR A 20 8.93 15.94 -13.78
N LEU A 21 9.12 16.83 -12.81
CA LEU A 21 8.56 18.18 -12.86
C LEU A 21 9.04 18.95 -14.09
N CYS A 22 10.33 18.87 -14.42
CA CYS A 22 10.88 19.48 -15.64
C CYS A 22 10.25 18.91 -16.93
N ILE A 23 10.15 17.58 -17.05
CA ILE A 23 9.56 16.92 -18.22
C ILE A 23 8.09 17.31 -18.39
N LYS A 24 7.36 17.47 -17.29
CA LYS A 24 5.94 17.86 -17.30
C LYS A 24 5.73 19.37 -17.37
N GLY A 25 6.78 20.18 -17.38
CA GLY A 25 6.67 21.65 -17.34
C GLY A 25 6.01 22.20 -16.07
N LEU A 26 6.16 21.50 -14.95
CA LEU A 26 5.58 21.87 -13.66
C LEU A 26 6.56 22.71 -12.83
N ASP A 27 6.01 23.50 -11.90
CA ASP A 27 6.81 24.36 -11.02
C ASP A 27 7.67 23.55 -10.05
N LEU A 28 8.99 23.76 -10.10
CA LEU A 28 9.97 23.11 -9.23
C LEU A 28 9.82 23.50 -7.75
N ASN A 29 9.20 24.64 -7.45
CA ASN A 29 8.92 25.06 -6.08
C ASN A 29 7.96 24.09 -5.36
N PHE A 30 7.26 23.23 -6.10
CA PHE A 30 6.47 22.14 -5.50
C PHE A 30 7.26 21.35 -4.45
N LEU A 31 8.54 21.05 -4.70
CA LEU A 31 9.36 20.24 -3.81
C LEU A 31 9.75 20.95 -2.49
N THR A 32 9.70 22.27 -2.43
CA THR A 32 9.99 23.01 -1.19
C THR A 32 9.00 22.70 -0.06
N ASN A 33 7.82 22.18 -0.39
CA ASN A 33 6.82 21.76 0.59
C ASN A 33 7.22 20.47 1.34
N PHE A 34 8.19 19.69 0.82
CA PHE A 34 8.56 18.37 1.34
C PHE A 34 10.02 18.27 1.78
N TYR A 35 10.87 19.18 1.30
CA TYR A 35 12.30 19.17 1.54
C TYR A 35 12.76 20.54 2.08
N GLU A 36 12.81 20.68 3.40
CA GLU A 36 13.25 21.90 4.07
C GLU A 36 14.64 22.33 3.60
N ASN A 37 14.75 23.55 3.05
CA ASN A 37 16.00 24.30 2.75
C ASN A 37 17.16 23.51 2.10
N LYS A 38 16.89 22.39 1.44
CA LYS A 38 17.94 21.63 0.74
C LYS A 38 18.05 22.13 -0.69
N PRO A 39 19.28 22.44 -1.17
CA PRO A 39 19.48 22.84 -2.54
C PRO A 39 19.01 21.72 -3.48
N ILE A 40 18.22 22.08 -4.48
CA ILE A 40 17.77 21.19 -5.52
C ILE A 40 18.93 21.01 -6.50
N PHE A 41 19.60 19.86 -6.44
CA PHE A 41 20.70 19.58 -7.35
C PHE A 41 20.16 19.09 -8.69
N PHE A 42 20.41 19.87 -9.74
CA PHE A 42 20.20 19.44 -11.13
C PHE A 42 21.39 18.59 -11.59
N ASN A 43 21.25 17.31 -11.69
CA ASN A 43 22.17 16.49 -12.45
C ASN A 43 21.48 16.04 -13.75
N SER A 44 21.51 16.92 -14.74
CA SER A 44 20.81 16.75 -16.03
C SER A 44 21.28 15.56 -16.89
N ARG A 45 22.36 14.85 -16.50
CA ARG A 45 22.95 13.79 -17.33
C ARG A 45 22.34 12.40 -17.17
N LEU A 46 21.66 12.10 -16.08
CA LEU A 46 21.17 10.73 -15.78
C LEU A 46 19.82 10.38 -16.40
N PHE A 47 19.00 11.34 -16.84
CA PHE A 47 17.60 11.10 -17.18
C PHE A 47 17.08 11.72 -18.49
N LEU A 48 17.91 12.38 -19.26
CA LEU A 48 17.52 13.09 -20.50
C LEU A 48 17.08 12.18 -21.67
N THR A 49 17.00 10.87 -21.47
CA THR A 49 16.64 9.92 -22.54
C THR A 49 15.17 9.47 -22.54
N GLN A 50 14.37 9.81 -21.51
CA GLN A 50 12.96 9.43 -21.43
C GLN A 50 12.04 10.65 -21.56
N SER A 51 11.52 10.91 -22.75
CA SER A 51 10.59 12.02 -23.03
C SER A 51 9.20 11.87 -22.41
N ASN A 52 8.84 10.70 -21.87
CA ASN A 52 7.50 10.38 -21.34
C ASN A 52 7.56 9.67 -19.97
N LEU A 53 8.08 10.35 -18.93
CA LEU A 53 8.03 9.81 -17.56
C LEU A 53 6.60 9.87 -17.03
N THR A 54 6.15 8.76 -16.43
CA THR A 54 4.86 8.66 -15.75
C THR A 54 5.04 8.60 -14.23
N ILE A 55 3.97 8.81 -13.47
CA ILE A 55 3.97 8.62 -12.01
C ILE A 55 4.38 7.18 -11.63
N TRP A 56 4.02 6.21 -12.44
CA TRP A 56 4.37 4.79 -12.25
C TRP A 56 5.87 4.53 -12.39
N ASP A 57 6.53 5.24 -13.29
CA ASP A 57 7.99 5.16 -13.44
C ASP A 57 8.71 5.72 -12.21
N ILE A 58 8.15 6.77 -11.57
CA ILE A 58 8.69 7.31 -10.33
C ILE A 58 8.54 6.28 -9.20
N ILE A 59 7.35 5.68 -9.05
CA ILE A 59 7.10 4.65 -8.04
C ILE A 59 8.09 3.49 -8.23
N LYS A 60 8.23 2.98 -9.44
CA LYS A 60 9.17 1.91 -9.74
C LYS A 60 10.61 2.30 -9.39
N LYS A 61 11.04 3.51 -9.71
CA LYS A 61 12.38 4.01 -9.34
C LYS A 61 12.56 4.12 -7.83
N PHE A 62 11.57 4.60 -7.10
CA PHE A 62 11.60 4.65 -5.63
C PHE A 62 11.75 3.25 -5.02
N GLU A 63 11.00 2.27 -5.52
CA GLU A 63 11.11 0.88 -5.06
C GLU A 63 12.49 0.29 -5.36
N MET A 64 13.10 0.60 -6.51
CA MET A 64 14.45 0.12 -6.86
C MET A 64 15.55 0.65 -5.94
N THR A 65 15.32 1.77 -5.24
CA THR A 65 16.28 2.34 -4.28
C THR A 65 16.23 1.71 -2.89
N ILE A 66 15.26 0.84 -2.63
CA ILE A 66 15.17 0.14 -1.35
C ILE A 66 16.31 -0.89 -1.30
N ASP A 67 17.13 -0.80 -0.25
CA ASP A 67 18.24 -1.74 -0.01
C ASP A 67 17.74 -3.19 0.04
N GLU A 68 18.49 -4.11 -0.56
CA GLU A 68 18.08 -5.52 -0.66
C GLU A 68 17.97 -6.21 0.71
N ASN A 69 18.85 -5.85 1.66
CA ASN A 69 18.77 -6.36 3.02
C ASN A 69 17.54 -5.81 3.74
N TYR A 70 17.21 -4.52 3.51
CA TYR A 70 16.00 -3.92 4.04
C TYR A 70 14.75 -4.60 3.50
N ARG A 71 14.72 -4.92 2.18
CA ARG A 71 13.61 -5.69 1.57
C ARG A 71 13.44 -7.05 2.22
N LYS A 72 14.52 -7.80 2.40
CA LYS A 72 14.51 -9.14 3.03
C LYS A 72 14.03 -9.08 4.49
N LEU A 73 14.46 -8.06 5.24
CA LEU A 73 14.10 -7.90 6.65
C LEU A 73 12.65 -7.47 6.85
N ASN A 74 12.14 -6.63 5.99
CA ASN A 74 10.82 -6.02 6.13
C ASN A 74 9.77 -6.60 5.18
N GLY A 75 10.13 -7.56 4.33
CA GLY A 75 9.21 -8.19 3.38
C GLY A 75 8.66 -7.22 2.33
N ALA A 76 9.36 -6.11 2.06
CA ALA A 76 8.92 -5.10 1.10
C ALA A 76 9.14 -5.58 -0.33
N VAL A 77 8.08 -5.63 -1.12
CA VAL A 77 8.10 -6.11 -2.51
C VAL A 77 7.33 -5.16 -3.40
N TYR A 78 7.94 -4.81 -4.55
CA TYR A 78 7.23 -4.02 -5.56
C TYR A 78 6.06 -4.80 -6.15
N THR A 79 4.86 -4.24 -6.07
CA THR A 79 3.67 -4.88 -6.62
C THR A 79 3.47 -4.48 -8.07
N PRO A 80 3.41 -5.46 -9.02
CA PRO A 80 3.15 -5.16 -10.42
C PRO A 80 1.82 -4.44 -10.64
N LEU A 81 1.79 -3.49 -11.56
CA LEU A 81 0.61 -2.64 -11.80
C LEU A 81 -0.64 -3.42 -12.19
N PHE A 82 -0.51 -4.55 -12.90
CA PHE A 82 -1.68 -5.36 -13.25
C PHE A 82 -2.38 -5.96 -12.03
N VAL A 83 -1.62 -6.30 -10.97
CA VAL A 83 -2.18 -6.76 -9.67
C VAL A 83 -2.89 -5.60 -8.98
N VAL A 84 -2.25 -4.43 -8.94
CA VAL A 84 -2.82 -3.22 -8.31
C VAL A 84 -4.12 -2.81 -8.99
N ASP A 85 -4.12 -2.74 -10.33
CA ASP A 85 -5.30 -2.43 -11.13
C ASP A 85 -6.43 -3.43 -10.90
N TYR A 86 -6.12 -4.73 -10.90
CA TYR A 86 -7.10 -5.78 -10.67
C TYR A 86 -7.77 -5.64 -9.30
N ILE A 87 -6.97 -5.52 -8.23
CA ILE A 87 -7.47 -5.40 -6.86
C ILE A 87 -8.33 -4.14 -6.71
N ASN A 88 -7.81 -2.98 -7.11
CA ASN A 88 -8.53 -1.72 -6.98
C ASN A 88 -9.81 -1.67 -7.82
N LYS A 89 -9.81 -2.28 -9.00
CA LYS A 89 -11.03 -2.44 -9.79
C LYS A 89 -12.09 -3.23 -9.03
N LYS A 90 -11.73 -4.37 -8.43
CA LYS A 90 -12.64 -5.22 -7.66
C LYS A 90 -13.21 -4.53 -6.43
N VAL A 91 -12.38 -3.82 -5.66
CA VAL A 91 -12.81 -3.26 -4.37
C VAL A 91 -13.36 -1.84 -4.48
N ILE A 92 -13.04 -1.11 -5.55
CA ILE A 92 -13.46 0.29 -5.74
C ILE A 92 -14.50 0.40 -6.86
N LEU A 93 -14.18 0.01 -8.10
CA LEU A 93 -15.12 0.18 -9.23
C LEU A 93 -16.33 -0.73 -9.12
N GLU A 94 -16.14 -1.98 -8.71
CA GLU A 94 -17.21 -2.97 -8.51
C GLU A 94 -17.89 -2.85 -7.14
N ASN A 95 -17.66 -1.79 -6.37
CA ASN A 95 -18.35 -1.49 -5.13
C ASN A 95 -19.63 -0.69 -5.43
N ASP A 96 -20.72 -0.99 -4.73
CA ASP A 96 -22.02 -0.37 -4.99
C ASP A 96 -22.11 1.11 -4.55
N THR A 97 -21.29 1.52 -3.58
CA THR A 97 -21.27 2.91 -3.12
C THR A 97 -20.37 3.81 -3.96
N THR A 98 -20.71 5.08 -4.06
CA THR A 98 -19.87 6.12 -4.68
C THR A 98 -19.03 6.89 -3.66
N ASN A 99 -19.31 6.75 -2.37
CA ASN A 99 -18.59 7.44 -1.29
C ASN A 99 -17.61 6.50 -0.61
N ILE A 100 -16.54 6.13 -1.32
CA ILE A 100 -15.60 5.08 -0.91
C ILE A 100 -14.38 5.69 -0.24
N LYS A 101 -14.18 5.39 1.04
CA LYS A 101 -12.91 5.59 1.74
C LYS A 101 -12.03 4.36 1.56
N VAL A 102 -10.79 4.59 1.14
CA VAL A 102 -9.79 3.55 0.87
C VAL A 102 -8.66 3.64 1.88
N ILE A 103 -8.20 2.50 2.38
CA ILE A 103 -6.98 2.41 3.19
C ILE A 103 -6.05 1.31 2.68
N ASP A 104 -4.75 1.61 2.69
CA ASP A 104 -3.68 0.61 2.62
C ASP A 104 -2.88 0.65 3.92
N PRO A 105 -2.96 -0.39 4.77
CA PRO A 105 -2.29 -0.41 6.07
C PRO A 105 -0.80 -0.79 5.99
N ALA A 106 -0.24 -1.01 4.79
CA ALA A 106 1.18 -1.25 4.53
C ALA A 106 1.56 -0.60 3.20
N CYS A 107 1.33 0.72 3.08
CA CYS A 107 1.20 1.39 1.80
C CYS A 107 2.50 1.53 0.99
N GLY A 108 3.67 1.26 1.57
CA GLY A 108 4.94 1.40 0.87
C GLY A 108 5.10 2.78 0.22
N SER A 109 5.53 2.80 -1.03
CA SER A 109 5.61 4.03 -1.83
C SER A 109 4.27 4.45 -2.45
N GLY A 110 3.16 3.86 -2.04
CA GLY A 110 1.80 4.32 -2.34
C GLY A 110 1.20 3.82 -3.65
N VAL A 111 1.72 2.75 -4.25
CA VAL A 111 1.24 2.26 -5.56
C VAL A 111 -0.26 1.97 -5.56
N PHE A 112 -0.78 1.27 -4.53
CA PHE A 112 -2.21 1.00 -4.40
C PHE A 112 -3.03 2.28 -4.21
N LEU A 113 -2.54 3.22 -3.41
CA LEU A 113 -3.24 4.47 -3.11
C LEU A 113 -3.28 5.43 -4.30
N ILE A 114 -2.22 5.46 -5.11
CA ILE A 114 -2.19 6.26 -6.35
C ILE A 114 -3.19 5.70 -7.37
N ASP A 115 -3.22 4.38 -7.58
CA ASP A 115 -4.21 3.77 -8.47
C ASP A 115 -5.63 3.92 -7.93
N ALA A 116 -5.82 3.73 -6.62
CA ALA A 116 -7.11 3.98 -5.95
C ALA A 116 -7.62 5.41 -6.19
N LEU A 117 -6.73 6.41 -6.13
CA LEU A 117 -7.08 7.80 -6.43
C LEU A 117 -7.62 7.96 -7.86
N PHE A 118 -6.99 7.31 -8.86
CA PHE A 118 -7.49 7.33 -10.23
C PHE A 118 -8.83 6.61 -10.36
N LYS A 119 -9.02 5.44 -9.74
CA LYS A 119 -10.29 4.71 -9.74
C LYS A 119 -11.42 5.50 -9.06
N LEU A 120 -11.13 6.17 -7.93
CA LEU A 120 -12.09 7.05 -7.28
C LEU A 120 -12.45 8.25 -8.16
N LYS A 121 -11.50 8.81 -8.87
CA LYS A 121 -11.74 9.90 -9.83
C LYS A 121 -12.62 9.47 -10.98
N GLU A 122 -12.42 8.26 -11.50
CA GLU A 122 -13.29 7.67 -12.53
C GLU A 122 -14.73 7.50 -12.03
N LYS A 123 -14.88 7.05 -10.78
CA LYS A 123 -16.18 6.74 -10.18
C LYS A 123 -16.95 7.96 -9.69
N THR A 124 -16.26 9.08 -9.42
CA THR A 124 -16.87 10.26 -8.78
C THR A 124 -16.59 11.55 -9.54
N LYS A 125 -17.39 12.59 -9.27
CA LYS A 125 -17.15 13.95 -9.77
C LYS A 125 -16.24 14.80 -8.86
N LYS A 126 -15.72 14.21 -7.77
CA LYS A 126 -14.88 14.91 -6.80
C LYS A 126 -13.57 15.35 -7.40
N SER A 127 -12.96 16.43 -6.89
CA SER A 127 -11.63 16.87 -7.30
C SER A 127 -10.56 15.88 -6.77
N TYR A 128 -9.37 15.84 -7.40
CA TYR A 128 -8.24 15.06 -6.89
C TYR A 128 -7.86 15.48 -5.48
N LYS A 129 -7.85 16.81 -5.21
CA LYS A 129 -7.58 17.37 -3.89
C LYS A 129 -8.58 16.84 -2.85
N GLU A 130 -9.89 16.92 -3.13
CA GLU A 130 -10.92 16.41 -2.23
C GLU A 130 -10.77 14.91 -1.96
N LEU A 131 -10.46 14.12 -3.01
CA LEU A 131 -10.28 12.67 -2.88
C LEU A 131 -9.10 12.34 -1.97
N VAL A 132 -7.96 12.97 -2.17
CA VAL A 132 -6.75 12.73 -1.37
C VAL A 132 -6.96 13.16 0.08
N GLU A 133 -7.63 14.29 0.32
CA GLU A 133 -7.83 14.83 1.67
C GLU A 133 -8.85 14.06 2.52
N ASN A 134 -9.83 13.40 1.90
CA ASN A 134 -10.96 12.86 2.65
C ASN A 134 -11.20 11.36 2.42
N TYR A 135 -10.63 10.76 1.37
CA TYR A 135 -10.98 9.38 0.97
C TYR A 135 -9.77 8.44 0.86
N ILE A 136 -8.54 8.95 0.83
CA ILE A 136 -7.32 8.16 0.74
C ILE A 136 -6.60 8.15 2.08
N TYR A 137 -6.35 6.95 2.60
CA TYR A 137 -5.65 6.70 3.86
C TYR A 137 -4.54 5.69 3.66
N GLY A 138 -3.45 5.84 4.40
CA GLY A 138 -2.34 4.90 4.35
C GLY A 138 -1.55 4.87 5.66
N ILE A 139 -0.96 3.72 5.94
CA ILE A 139 -0.05 3.55 7.07
C ILE A 139 1.18 2.80 6.56
N ASP A 140 2.35 3.20 7.00
CA ASP A 140 3.56 2.41 6.82
C ASP A 140 4.53 2.61 7.99
N ILE A 141 5.29 1.57 8.32
CA ILE A 141 6.28 1.61 9.38
C ILE A 141 7.55 2.36 8.96
N ASP A 142 7.84 2.41 7.65
CA ASP A 142 9.00 3.15 7.10
C ASP A 142 8.63 4.62 6.86
N PRO A 143 9.24 5.58 7.61
CA PRO A 143 8.97 7.00 7.41
C PRO A 143 9.33 7.51 6.02
N ARG A 144 10.26 6.84 5.29
CA ARG A 144 10.62 7.19 3.92
C ARG A 144 9.51 6.81 2.95
N ALA A 145 8.92 5.62 3.13
CA ALA A 145 7.76 5.16 2.36
C ALA A 145 6.58 6.13 2.52
N VAL A 146 6.27 6.51 3.77
CA VAL A 146 5.25 7.52 4.10
C VAL A 146 5.52 8.85 3.40
N LYS A 147 6.77 9.34 3.46
CA LYS A 147 7.16 10.59 2.79
C LYS A 147 6.96 10.51 1.28
N ARG A 148 7.40 9.43 0.64
CA ARG A 148 7.24 9.18 -0.79
C ARG A 148 5.78 9.15 -1.19
N THR A 149 4.95 8.42 -0.44
CA THR A 149 3.49 8.34 -0.68
C THR A 149 2.83 9.72 -0.59
N LYS A 150 3.19 10.53 0.42
CA LYS A 150 2.70 11.92 0.55
C LYS A 150 3.09 12.79 -0.64
N ILE A 151 4.34 12.72 -1.06
CA ILE A 151 4.84 13.48 -2.22
C ILE A 151 4.09 13.06 -3.49
N LEU A 152 3.95 11.76 -3.74
CA LEU A 152 3.31 11.24 -4.95
C LEU A 152 1.83 11.60 -5.04
N LEU A 153 1.07 11.46 -3.94
CA LEU A 153 -0.32 11.88 -3.89
C LEU A 153 -0.47 13.39 -4.16
N SER A 154 0.39 14.20 -3.54
CA SER A 154 0.40 15.65 -3.76
C SER A 154 0.82 16.01 -5.19
N LEU A 155 1.76 15.27 -5.75
CA LEU A 155 2.22 15.47 -7.13
C LEU A 155 1.10 15.21 -8.15
N VAL A 156 0.29 14.16 -7.94
CA VAL A 156 -0.89 13.90 -8.79
C VAL A 156 -1.87 15.06 -8.70
N VAL A 157 -2.18 15.55 -7.50
CA VAL A 157 -3.08 16.71 -7.34
C VAL A 157 -2.50 17.95 -8.02
N PHE A 158 -1.21 18.18 -7.85
CA PHE A 158 -0.53 19.34 -8.45
C PHE A 158 -0.51 19.27 -9.98
N GLU A 159 -0.20 18.10 -10.55
CA GLU A 159 -0.22 17.89 -12.01
C GLU A 159 -1.62 18.09 -12.61
N LYS A 160 -2.67 17.64 -11.91
CA LYS A 160 -4.05 17.66 -12.44
C LYS A 160 -4.82 18.95 -12.16
N GLU A 161 -4.49 19.66 -11.09
CA GLU A 161 -5.30 20.79 -10.60
C GLU A 161 -4.48 22.04 -10.25
N GLY A 162 -3.14 21.99 -10.31
CA GLY A 162 -2.25 23.10 -9.89
C GLY A 162 -2.35 23.42 -8.40
N LYS A 163 -2.83 22.47 -7.58
CA LYS A 163 -3.08 22.65 -6.14
C LYS A 163 -2.27 21.66 -5.33
N ILE A 164 -2.03 22.01 -4.06
CA ILE A 164 -1.41 21.12 -3.07
C ILE A 164 -2.48 20.76 -2.03
N PRO A 165 -2.57 19.49 -1.59
CA PRO A 165 -3.47 19.11 -0.50
C PRO A 165 -3.10 19.79 0.81
N ASP A 166 -4.11 20.24 1.58
CA ASP A 166 -3.90 20.85 2.89
C ASP A 166 -3.64 19.79 3.96
N LYS A 167 -4.14 18.56 3.76
CA LYS A 167 -3.93 17.42 4.64
C LYS A 167 -3.78 16.13 3.86
N LEU A 168 -3.05 15.19 4.45
CA LEU A 168 -2.84 13.85 3.91
C LEU A 168 -3.01 12.84 5.05
N ASN A 169 -3.92 11.87 4.89
CA ASN A 169 -4.17 10.86 5.91
C ASN A 169 -3.21 9.67 5.75
N ILE A 170 -1.93 9.98 5.64
CA ILE A 170 -0.84 9.00 5.51
C ILE A 170 0.02 9.08 6.79
N TYR A 171 0.08 7.98 7.53
CA TYR A 171 0.63 7.94 8.88
C TYR A 171 1.84 7.01 8.98
N ASN A 172 2.85 7.44 9.71
CA ASN A 172 4.01 6.61 10.02
C ASN A 172 3.78 5.86 11.34
N GLY A 173 3.79 4.53 11.28
CA GLY A 173 3.65 3.70 12.47
C GLY A 173 3.36 2.23 12.16
N ASN A 174 3.23 1.45 13.23
CA ASN A 174 2.95 0.03 13.14
C ASN A 174 1.43 -0.22 13.07
N SER A 175 0.94 -0.67 11.93
CA SER A 175 -0.47 -0.99 11.71
C SER A 175 -0.99 -2.14 12.58
N LEU A 176 -0.09 -2.96 13.14
CA LEU A 176 -0.49 -4.03 14.05
C LEU A 176 -0.51 -3.59 15.52
N ASP A 177 -0.18 -2.33 15.82
CA ASP A 177 -0.34 -1.74 17.15
C ASP A 177 -1.74 -1.14 17.31
N ARG A 178 -2.55 -1.75 18.16
CA ARG A 178 -3.92 -1.31 18.46
C ARG A 178 -4.00 0.11 19.02
N SER A 179 -3.01 0.52 19.80
CA SER A 179 -2.96 1.86 20.40
C SER A 179 -2.69 2.91 19.33
N PHE A 180 -1.78 2.61 18.41
CA PHE A 180 -1.50 3.44 17.23
C PHE A 180 -2.76 3.61 16.37
N LEU A 181 -3.41 2.51 15.99
CA LEU A 181 -4.63 2.55 15.17
C LEU A 181 -5.73 3.40 15.82
N LYS A 182 -5.96 3.21 17.12
CA LYS A 182 -6.97 3.98 17.85
C LYS A 182 -6.69 5.49 17.84
N ASN A 183 -5.42 5.87 17.98
CA ASN A 183 -5.02 7.27 18.01
C ASN A 183 -5.14 7.96 16.66
N PHE A 184 -4.76 7.29 15.56
CA PHE A 184 -4.71 7.89 14.22
C PHE A 184 -5.98 7.69 13.41
N LEU A 185 -6.57 6.50 13.44
CA LEU A 185 -7.79 6.21 12.70
C LEU A 185 -9.07 6.54 13.49
N LYS A 186 -9.00 6.74 14.82
CA LYS A 186 -10.15 7.13 15.67
C LYS A 186 -11.39 6.25 15.44
N ASN A 187 -11.18 4.95 15.26
CA ASN A 187 -12.21 3.96 14.91
C ASN A 187 -12.85 4.16 13.52
N GLU A 188 -12.24 4.93 12.63
CA GLU A 188 -12.67 5.06 11.24
C GLU A 188 -12.77 3.67 10.58
N LYS A 189 -13.80 3.50 9.75
CA LYS A 189 -14.00 2.31 8.93
C LYS A 189 -13.92 2.67 7.46
N PHE A 190 -13.66 1.67 6.62
CA PHE A 190 -13.33 1.86 5.22
C PHE A 190 -14.18 0.99 4.32
N ASN A 191 -14.61 1.54 3.20
CA ASN A 191 -15.37 0.81 2.19
C ASN A 191 -14.44 -0.09 1.35
N ALA A 192 -13.16 0.28 1.25
CA ALA A 192 -12.15 -0.49 0.55
C ALA A 192 -10.84 -0.56 1.38
N VAL A 193 -10.34 -1.78 1.57
CA VAL A 193 -9.01 -2.04 2.14
C VAL A 193 -8.18 -2.74 1.08
N VAL A 194 -7.04 -2.18 0.74
CA VAL A 194 -6.18 -2.68 -0.34
C VAL A 194 -4.75 -2.82 0.13
N GLY A 195 -3.94 -3.61 -0.57
CA GLY A 195 -2.52 -3.64 -0.27
C GLY A 195 -1.82 -4.95 -0.59
N ASN A 196 -0.53 -4.92 -0.36
CA ASN A 196 0.37 -6.05 -0.35
C ASN A 196 1.06 -6.10 1.02
N PRO A 197 0.49 -6.79 2.03
CA PRO A 197 1.08 -6.90 3.36
C PRO A 197 2.48 -7.51 3.32
N PRO A 198 3.37 -7.17 4.26
CA PRO A 198 4.74 -7.69 4.28
C PRO A 198 4.80 -9.21 4.49
N TYR A 199 5.78 -9.89 3.79
CA TYR A 199 6.00 -11.34 3.83
C TYR A 199 7.17 -11.67 4.77
N VAL A 200 6.96 -11.51 6.07
CA VAL A 200 7.97 -11.78 7.10
C VAL A 200 7.41 -12.75 8.12
N ARG A 201 8.21 -13.73 8.52
CA ARG A 201 7.86 -14.63 9.61
C ARG A 201 7.89 -13.90 10.93
N ILE A 202 6.89 -14.12 11.78
CA ILE A 202 6.78 -13.44 13.09
C ILE A 202 8.02 -13.67 13.96
N GLN A 203 8.65 -14.84 13.88
CA GLN A 203 9.88 -15.15 14.62
C GLN A 203 11.08 -14.28 14.24
N ASN A 204 11.09 -13.66 13.06
CA ASN A 204 12.16 -12.77 12.61
C ASN A 204 11.97 -11.31 13.09
N LEU A 205 10.84 -11.01 13.74
CA LEU A 205 10.57 -9.69 14.32
C LEU A 205 11.24 -9.55 15.70
N ASP A 206 11.38 -8.32 16.16
CA ASP A 206 11.81 -8.07 17.52
C ASP A 206 10.79 -8.63 18.56
N GLU A 207 11.26 -8.87 19.79
CA GLU A 207 10.45 -9.54 20.80
C GLU A 207 9.19 -8.75 21.19
N ASN A 208 9.32 -7.44 21.33
CA ASN A 208 8.19 -6.58 21.69
C ASN A 208 7.07 -6.64 20.64
N THR A 209 7.46 -6.58 19.36
CA THR A 209 6.51 -6.69 18.23
C THR A 209 5.86 -8.08 18.20
N ARG A 210 6.62 -9.15 18.45
CA ARG A 210 6.08 -10.52 18.52
C ARG A 210 5.05 -10.68 19.62
N GLU A 211 5.34 -10.20 20.83
CA GLU A 211 4.44 -10.25 21.98
C GLU A 211 3.16 -9.47 21.71
N LEU A 212 3.29 -8.25 21.16
CA LEU A 212 2.16 -7.41 20.78
C LEU A 212 1.25 -8.13 19.77
N ILE A 213 1.83 -8.74 18.73
CA ILE A 213 1.08 -9.48 17.72
C ILE A 213 0.36 -10.68 18.36
N ARG A 214 1.05 -11.50 19.14
CA ARG A 214 0.45 -12.67 19.80
C ARG A 214 -0.66 -12.30 20.78
N LYS A 215 -0.56 -11.15 21.43
CA LYS A 215 -1.54 -10.66 22.40
C LYS A 215 -2.85 -10.21 21.77
N TYR A 216 -2.78 -9.56 20.62
CA TYR A 216 -3.93 -8.84 20.06
C TYR A 216 -4.55 -9.48 18.81
N TRP A 217 -3.87 -10.42 18.13
CA TRP A 217 -4.32 -10.98 16.87
C TRP A 217 -4.66 -12.47 17.00
N ARG A 218 -5.94 -12.81 16.68
CA ARG A 218 -6.56 -14.12 16.97
C ARG A 218 -5.99 -15.26 16.14
N PHE A 219 -5.63 -14.99 14.86
CA PHE A 219 -5.25 -16.03 13.92
C PHE A 219 -3.75 -16.35 13.92
N VAL A 220 -3.00 -15.74 14.83
CA VAL A 220 -1.57 -16.01 15.00
C VAL A 220 -1.35 -17.31 15.75
N ARG A 221 -0.78 -18.32 15.11
CA ARG A 221 -0.46 -19.64 15.68
C ARG A 221 0.89 -20.14 15.20
N GLY A 222 1.75 -20.56 16.12
CA GLY A 222 3.05 -21.15 15.79
C GLY A 222 3.93 -20.25 14.90
N ASP A 223 4.52 -20.85 13.86
CA ASP A 223 5.35 -20.15 12.86
C ASP A 223 4.49 -19.50 11.80
N THR A 224 3.89 -18.38 12.18
CA THR A 224 2.97 -17.61 11.33
C THR A 224 3.71 -16.46 10.65
N ASP A 225 3.34 -16.18 9.41
CA ASP A 225 3.77 -14.97 8.70
C ASP A 225 2.92 -13.76 9.08
N ILE A 226 3.53 -12.57 9.06
CA ILE A 226 2.90 -11.32 9.49
C ILE A 226 1.69 -10.92 8.62
N PHE A 227 1.57 -11.41 7.37
CA PHE A 227 0.40 -11.12 6.54
C PHE A 227 -0.90 -11.68 7.11
N ILE A 228 -0.86 -12.74 7.95
CA ILE A 228 -2.05 -13.29 8.61
C ILE A 228 -2.75 -12.26 9.50
N PRO A 229 -2.07 -11.62 10.48
CA PRO A 229 -2.69 -10.53 11.24
C PRO A 229 -3.04 -9.31 10.38
N PHE A 230 -2.39 -9.06 9.24
CA PHE A 230 -2.84 -8.03 8.31
C PHE A 230 -4.17 -8.36 7.62
N ILE A 231 -4.44 -9.63 7.30
CA ILE A 231 -5.77 -10.05 6.82
C ILE A 231 -6.83 -9.80 7.90
N GLU A 232 -6.54 -10.17 9.15
CA GLU A 232 -7.44 -9.89 10.28
C GLU A 232 -7.70 -8.39 10.44
N LEU A 233 -6.64 -7.58 10.42
CA LEU A 233 -6.72 -6.12 10.45
C LEU A 233 -7.60 -5.57 9.32
N GLY A 234 -7.35 -6.03 8.09
CA GLY A 234 -8.12 -5.58 6.93
C GLY A 234 -9.62 -5.84 7.09
N ILE A 235 -10.00 -7.03 7.58
CA ILE A 235 -11.40 -7.36 7.87
C ILE A 235 -11.97 -6.46 8.98
N GLU A 236 -11.19 -6.17 10.02
CA GLU A 236 -11.61 -5.29 11.11
C GLU A 236 -11.78 -3.83 10.66
N LEU A 237 -10.97 -3.37 9.71
CA LEU A 237 -11.06 -2.02 9.16
C LEU A 237 -12.26 -1.82 8.23
N LEU A 238 -12.83 -2.88 7.67
CA LEU A 238 -13.98 -2.79 6.77
C LEU A 238 -15.24 -2.32 7.49
N GLU A 239 -15.97 -1.43 6.80
CA GLU A 239 -17.40 -1.19 7.06
C GLU A 239 -18.25 -2.39 6.66
N GLU A 240 -19.54 -2.35 7.05
CA GLU A 240 -20.56 -3.24 6.49
C GLU A 240 -20.66 -2.99 4.97
N ASN A 241 -20.72 -4.06 4.20
CA ASN A 241 -20.65 -4.05 2.73
C ASN A 241 -19.31 -3.57 2.13
N GLY A 242 -18.28 -3.37 2.96
CA GLY A 242 -16.94 -3.04 2.49
C GLY A 242 -16.24 -4.24 1.84
N LYS A 243 -15.27 -3.95 0.97
CA LYS A 243 -14.45 -4.95 0.30
C LYS A 243 -12.97 -4.79 0.62
N MET A 244 -12.27 -5.91 0.82
CA MET A 244 -10.83 -5.95 0.96
C MET A 244 -10.22 -6.75 -0.20
N GLY A 245 -9.13 -6.25 -0.76
CA GLY A 245 -8.33 -6.97 -1.74
C GLY A 245 -6.86 -6.94 -1.38
N TYR A 246 -6.30 -8.10 -1.07
CA TYR A 246 -4.88 -8.26 -0.81
C TYR A 246 -4.24 -9.26 -1.76
N ILE A 247 -2.97 -9.02 -2.13
CA ILE A 247 -2.09 -10.05 -2.62
C ILE A 247 -1.21 -10.53 -1.46
N THR A 248 -1.15 -11.85 -1.23
CA THR A 248 -0.40 -12.47 -0.13
C THR A 248 0.19 -13.79 -0.57
N PRO A 249 1.15 -14.36 0.17
CA PRO A 249 1.51 -15.77 -0.01
C PRO A 249 0.26 -16.66 0.05
N ASN A 250 0.18 -17.65 -0.85
CA ASN A 250 -0.93 -18.62 -0.86
C ASN A 250 -0.77 -19.72 0.20
N SER A 251 0.34 -19.72 0.93
CA SER A 251 0.66 -20.71 1.98
C SER A 251 -0.43 -20.86 3.03
N TYR A 252 -1.20 -19.81 3.31
CA TYR A 252 -2.29 -19.90 4.28
C TYR A 252 -3.45 -20.82 3.83
N PHE A 253 -3.52 -21.20 2.55
CA PHE A 253 -4.51 -22.16 2.04
C PHE A 253 -4.30 -23.57 2.58
N THR A 254 -3.08 -23.97 2.86
CA THR A 254 -2.74 -25.37 3.20
C THR A 254 -2.07 -25.54 4.55
N THR A 255 -1.34 -24.51 5.03
CA THR A 255 -0.56 -24.63 6.26
C THR A 255 -1.42 -24.70 7.53
N TYR A 256 -0.84 -25.27 8.59
CA TYR A 256 -1.45 -25.29 9.92
C TYR A 256 -1.66 -23.87 10.47
N ALA A 257 -0.69 -22.95 10.25
CA ALA A 257 -0.79 -21.56 10.68
C ALA A 257 -2.03 -20.84 10.11
N GLY A 258 -2.41 -21.15 8.85
CA GLY A 258 -3.59 -20.57 8.20
C GLY A 258 -4.93 -21.21 8.60
N LYS A 259 -4.93 -22.31 9.36
CA LYS A 259 -6.15 -23.11 9.64
C LYS A 259 -7.28 -22.30 10.25
N GLU A 260 -7.01 -21.54 11.30
CA GLU A 260 -8.04 -20.77 12.01
C GLU A 260 -8.57 -19.61 11.15
N LEU A 261 -7.69 -18.97 10.38
CA LEU A 261 -8.10 -17.94 9.42
C LEU A 261 -9.04 -18.52 8.36
N ARG A 262 -8.66 -19.63 7.71
CA ARG A 262 -9.52 -20.30 6.70
C ARG A 262 -10.90 -20.64 7.27
N LYS A 263 -10.91 -21.24 8.47
CA LYS A 263 -12.15 -21.60 9.15
C LYS A 263 -13.03 -20.37 9.38
N PHE A 264 -12.45 -19.28 9.86
CA PHE A 264 -13.16 -18.04 10.08
C PHE A 264 -13.72 -17.44 8.79
N LEU A 265 -12.89 -17.33 7.74
CA LEU A 265 -13.31 -16.81 6.44
C LEU A 265 -14.47 -17.63 5.84
N GLN A 266 -14.38 -18.96 5.91
CA GLN A 266 -15.39 -19.87 5.38
C GLN A 266 -16.69 -19.81 6.19
N GLN A 267 -16.61 -19.87 7.52
CA GLN A 267 -17.80 -19.86 8.38
C GLN A 267 -18.61 -18.57 8.31
N ASN A 268 -17.94 -17.45 8.02
CA ASN A 268 -18.60 -16.16 7.89
C ASN A 268 -18.89 -15.77 6.43
N GLY A 269 -18.63 -16.65 5.45
CA GLY A 269 -18.91 -16.40 4.04
C GLY A 269 -18.22 -15.16 3.48
N LEU A 270 -17.01 -14.86 3.96
CA LEU A 270 -16.34 -13.59 3.65
C LEU A 270 -15.60 -13.59 2.31
N ILE A 271 -15.26 -14.76 1.76
CA ILE A 271 -14.46 -14.85 0.52
C ILE A 271 -15.37 -14.61 -0.69
N GLU A 272 -15.11 -13.52 -1.40
CA GLU A 272 -15.78 -13.22 -2.67
C GLU A 272 -15.05 -13.86 -3.86
N GLU A 273 -13.71 -13.74 -3.90
CA GLU A 273 -12.89 -14.25 -4.99
C GLU A 273 -11.49 -14.62 -4.52
N ILE A 274 -10.94 -15.68 -5.08
CA ILE A 274 -9.51 -16.02 -4.98
C ILE A 274 -8.95 -16.15 -6.39
N VAL A 275 -7.84 -15.46 -6.68
CA VAL A 275 -7.02 -15.65 -7.88
C VAL A 275 -5.69 -16.24 -7.42
N ASP A 276 -5.53 -17.54 -7.57
CA ASP A 276 -4.30 -18.24 -7.24
C ASP A 276 -3.35 -18.22 -8.45
N PHE A 277 -2.14 -17.71 -8.28
CA PHE A 277 -1.13 -17.67 -9.33
C PHE A 277 -0.37 -18.99 -9.47
N ASP A 278 -0.66 -19.98 -8.62
CA ASP A 278 -0.05 -21.29 -8.60
C ASP A 278 1.49 -21.20 -8.60
N ASP A 279 2.16 -21.71 -9.63
CA ASP A 279 3.61 -21.66 -9.79
C ASP A 279 4.11 -20.42 -10.55
N TYR A 280 3.22 -19.54 -11.01
CA TYR A 280 3.60 -18.29 -11.67
C TYR A 280 4.19 -17.30 -10.67
N GLN A 281 5.41 -16.86 -10.94
CA GLN A 281 6.11 -15.89 -10.10
C GLN A 281 5.69 -14.47 -10.45
N VAL A 282 4.79 -13.92 -9.64
CA VAL A 282 4.30 -12.54 -9.81
C VAL A 282 5.37 -11.50 -9.50
N PHE A 283 6.29 -11.83 -8.60
CA PHE A 283 7.32 -10.91 -8.11
C PHE A 283 8.72 -11.32 -8.59
N GLU A 284 9.44 -10.41 -9.23
CA GLU A 284 10.82 -10.64 -9.63
C GLU A 284 11.72 -10.92 -8.40
N GLY A 285 12.50 -12.00 -8.47
CA GLY A 285 13.48 -12.36 -7.43
C GLY A 285 12.92 -12.96 -6.15
N LEU A 286 11.61 -13.23 -6.08
CA LEU A 286 10.99 -13.96 -4.97
C LEU A 286 10.46 -15.32 -5.45
N THR A 287 10.71 -16.35 -4.66
CA THR A 287 10.22 -17.72 -4.89
C THR A 287 8.89 -18.01 -4.19
N THR A 288 8.19 -16.96 -3.74
CA THR A 288 6.94 -17.09 -2.99
C THR A 288 5.76 -17.18 -3.94
N TYR A 289 5.00 -18.26 -3.86
CA TYR A 289 3.72 -18.40 -4.54
C TYR A 289 2.68 -17.53 -3.87
N THR A 290 1.91 -16.82 -4.67
CA THR A 290 0.97 -15.80 -4.17
C THR A 290 -0.42 -15.97 -4.71
N ALA A 291 -1.39 -15.40 -4.00
CA ALA A 291 -2.76 -15.30 -4.45
C ALA A 291 -3.35 -13.93 -4.13
N ILE A 292 -4.25 -13.46 -4.98
CA ILE A 292 -5.15 -12.36 -4.65
C ILE A 292 -6.36 -12.95 -3.93
N THR A 293 -6.70 -12.35 -2.80
CA THR A 293 -7.92 -12.69 -2.06
C THR A 293 -8.79 -11.44 -1.96
N ILE A 294 -10.00 -11.54 -2.51
CA ILE A 294 -11.05 -10.52 -2.34
C ILE A 294 -12.01 -10.99 -1.26
N ILE A 295 -12.13 -10.18 -0.23
CA ILE A 295 -13.04 -10.38 0.91
C ILE A 295 -14.14 -9.33 0.85
N SER A 296 -15.38 -9.76 1.12
CA SER A 296 -16.53 -8.86 1.21
C SER A 296 -17.31 -9.15 2.48
N LYS A 297 -17.79 -8.09 3.14
CA LYS A 297 -18.75 -8.21 4.26
C LYS A 297 -20.21 -8.18 3.78
N LYS A 298 -20.43 -8.23 2.47
CA LYS A 298 -21.79 -8.29 1.92
C LYS A 298 -22.39 -9.68 2.18
N GLU A 299 -23.66 -9.74 2.62
CA GLU A 299 -24.37 -11.01 2.74
C GLU A 299 -24.48 -11.73 1.39
N ASN A 300 -24.39 -13.07 1.41
CA ASN A 300 -24.52 -13.96 0.25
C ASN A 300 -23.40 -13.85 -0.80
N VAL A 301 -22.16 -13.86 -0.37
CA VAL A 301 -21.01 -13.92 -1.28
C VAL A 301 -20.85 -15.33 -1.86
N ILE A 302 -20.70 -15.43 -3.18
CA ILE A 302 -20.41 -16.67 -3.90
C ILE A 302 -18.90 -16.74 -4.12
N LEU A 303 -18.28 -17.85 -3.70
CA LEU A 303 -16.86 -18.11 -3.91
C LEU A 303 -16.58 -18.37 -5.40
N PHE A 304 -15.76 -17.53 -6.01
CA PHE A 304 -15.16 -17.79 -7.32
C PHE A 304 -13.67 -18.08 -7.17
N LEU A 305 -13.24 -19.22 -7.71
CA LEU A 305 -11.84 -19.58 -7.87
C LEU A 305 -11.45 -19.37 -9.33
N LYS A 306 -10.47 -18.53 -9.58
CA LYS A 306 -9.85 -18.37 -10.89
C LYS A 306 -8.42 -18.89 -10.82
N LYS A 307 -8.03 -19.64 -11.83
CA LYS A 307 -6.63 -20.01 -12.09
C LYS A 307 -6.05 -19.08 -13.12
#